data_59a676dfe2cc79a54eb5c0fe6cb5fb48
#
_entry.id   59a676dfe2cc79a54eb5c0fe6cb5fb48
#
_cell.length_a   1.000
_cell.length_b   1.000
_cell.length_c   1.000
_cell.angle_alpha   90.00
_cell.angle_beta   90.00
_cell.angle_gamma   90.00
#
_symmetry.space_group_name_H-M   'P 1'
#
loop_
_entity.id
_entity.type
_entity.pdbx_description
1 polymer ?
#
loop_
_entity_poly.entity_id
_entity_poly.type
_entity_poly.pdbx_seq_one_letter_code
_entity_poly.pdbx_strand_id
1 'polypeptide(L)'
;MVYTDGACSGNPGPGGYGAILVYGGHEKELSEGFIETTNNRMELLAVIVALEALKEPCSVTVTSDSKYVVDALTKGWLDSWIAHGWKKADGKPALNAELWQRLTVQLKRHQVKFEWVKGHAGHPYNERCDRLAVAAIDRVRMENGAF
;
A
#
# COMPACT_ATOMS: atom_id res chain seq x y z
N MET A 1 -12.33 9.00 0.51
CA MET A 1 -12.06 7.60 0.94
C MET A 1 -11.09 6.95 -0.01
N VAL A 2 -10.12 6.24 0.53
CA VAL A 2 -9.15 5.47 -0.24
C VAL A 2 -9.17 4.03 0.26
N TYR A 3 -9.24 3.08 -0.66
CA TYR A 3 -9.21 1.65 -0.37
C TYR A 3 -7.99 1.04 -1.04
N THR A 4 -7.27 0.17 -0.36
CA THR A 4 -6.02 -0.38 -0.87
C THR A 4 -5.90 -1.87 -0.57
N ASP A 5 -5.18 -2.59 -1.44
CA ASP A 5 -4.80 -3.97 -1.22
C ASP A 5 -3.54 -4.29 -1.99
N GLY A 6 -2.79 -5.26 -1.50
CA GLY A 6 -1.61 -5.78 -2.17
C GLY A 6 -1.60 -7.29 -2.12
N ALA A 7 -0.99 -7.91 -3.13
CA ALA A 7 -0.90 -9.35 -3.24
C ALA A 7 0.45 -9.76 -3.82
N CYS A 8 0.89 -10.95 -3.48
CA CYS A 8 2.15 -11.50 -3.99
C CYS A 8 2.00 -13.00 -4.18
N SER A 9 2.42 -13.48 -5.35
CA SER A 9 2.42 -14.90 -5.68
C SER A 9 3.80 -15.48 -5.33
N GLY A 10 3.91 -16.04 -4.13
CA GLY A 10 5.20 -16.33 -3.51
C GLY A 10 5.74 -15.06 -2.83
N ASN A 11 6.52 -15.19 -1.79
CA ASN A 11 6.96 -14.03 -1.01
C ASN A 11 8.46 -14.18 -0.67
N PRO A 12 9.40 -13.69 -1.53
CA PRO A 12 9.18 -12.86 -2.70
C PRO A 12 8.69 -13.62 -3.94
N GLY A 13 8.17 -12.84 -4.89
CA GLY A 13 7.68 -13.35 -6.17
C GLY A 13 6.94 -12.27 -6.95
N PRO A 14 6.24 -12.61 -8.03
CA PRO A 14 5.40 -11.66 -8.75
C PRO A 14 4.31 -11.11 -7.84
N GLY A 15 4.14 -9.80 -7.85
CA GLY A 15 3.16 -9.15 -7.00
C GLY A 15 2.50 -7.97 -7.68
N GLY A 16 1.45 -7.45 -7.07
CA GLY A 16 0.72 -6.30 -7.55
C GLY A 16 -0.07 -5.63 -6.46
N TYR A 17 -0.51 -4.41 -6.75
CA TYR A 17 -1.39 -3.67 -5.84
C TYR A 17 -2.63 -3.18 -6.57
N GLY A 18 -3.66 -2.90 -5.80
CA GLY A 18 -4.86 -2.22 -6.26
C GLY A 18 -5.26 -1.15 -5.26
N ALA A 19 -5.72 -0.02 -5.78
CA ALA A 19 -6.23 1.06 -4.97
C ALA A 19 -7.43 1.70 -5.65
N ILE A 20 -8.40 2.15 -4.86
CA ILE A 20 -9.59 2.85 -5.36
C ILE A 20 -9.74 4.13 -4.57
N LEU A 21 -9.76 5.26 -5.27
CA LEU A 21 -10.00 6.57 -4.70
C LEU A 21 -11.44 6.95 -4.97
N VAL A 22 -12.18 7.30 -3.92
CA VAL A 22 -13.61 7.65 -4.01
C VAL A 22 -13.82 9.07 -3.50
N TYR A 23 -14.39 9.92 -4.34
CA TYR A 23 -14.71 11.29 -3.97
C TYR A 23 -15.90 11.80 -4.77
N GLY A 24 -16.93 12.30 -4.08
CA GLY A 24 -18.06 12.99 -4.72
C GLY A 24 -18.76 12.18 -5.81
N GLY A 25 -18.90 10.86 -5.64
CA GLY A 25 -19.51 9.99 -6.64
C GLY A 25 -18.57 9.56 -7.77
N HIS A 26 -17.32 10.02 -7.75
CA HIS A 26 -16.28 9.61 -8.71
C HIS A 26 -15.37 8.56 -8.08
N GLU A 27 -14.94 7.60 -8.90
CA GLU A 27 -13.99 6.56 -8.50
C GLU A 27 -12.81 6.55 -9.44
N LYS A 28 -11.61 6.39 -8.91
CA LYS A 28 -10.40 6.19 -9.69
C LYS A 28 -9.71 4.93 -9.23
N GLU A 29 -9.44 4.03 -10.15
CA GLU A 29 -8.73 2.79 -9.87
C GLU A 29 -7.27 2.92 -10.26
N LEU A 30 -6.37 2.44 -9.40
CA LEU A 30 -4.94 2.37 -9.65
C LEU A 30 -4.48 0.94 -9.42
N SER A 31 -3.63 0.44 -10.32
CA SER A 31 -3.03 -0.88 -10.15
C SER A 31 -1.72 -0.98 -10.91
N GLU A 32 -0.79 -1.78 -10.40
CA GLU A 32 0.48 -2.06 -11.07
C GLU A 32 1.01 -3.39 -10.57
N GLY A 33 1.73 -4.11 -11.44
CA GLY A 33 2.36 -5.37 -11.12
C GLY A 33 3.88 -5.29 -11.23
N PHE A 34 4.55 -6.19 -10.51
CA PHE A 34 6.00 -6.28 -10.44
C PHE A 34 6.42 -7.75 -10.53
N ILE A 35 7.53 -7.99 -11.25
CA ILE A 35 8.05 -9.36 -11.43
C ILE A 35 8.49 -9.98 -10.11
N GLU A 36 9.14 -9.19 -9.26
CA GLU A 36 9.63 -9.67 -7.98
C GLU A 36 9.44 -8.61 -6.91
N THR A 37 8.68 -8.93 -5.89
CA THR A 37 8.36 -8.04 -4.80
C THR A 37 7.91 -8.86 -3.59
N THR A 38 7.41 -8.21 -2.55
CA THR A 38 6.86 -8.87 -1.38
C THR A 38 5.43 -8.37 -1.11
N ASN A 39 4.67 -9.14 -0.34
CA ASN A 39 3.32 -8.74 0.04
C ASN A 39 3.32 -7.40 0.78
N ASN A 40 4.23 -7.23 1.74
CA ASN A 40 4.30 -5.99 2.52
C ASN A 40 4.63 -4.77 1.64
N ARG A 41 5.53 -4.93 0.66
CA ARG A 41 5.83 -3.85 -0.29
C ARG A 41 4.60 -3.46 -1.10
N MET A 42 3.83 -4.43 -1.54
CA MET A 42 2.62 -4.17 -2.34
C MET A 42 1.54 -3.48 -1.52
N GLU A 43 1.32 -3.92 -0.28
CA GLU A 43 0.39 -3.27 0.63
C GLU A 43 0.76 -1.81 0.88
N LEU A 44 2.05 -1.57 1.15
CA LEU A 44 2.55 -0.23 1.42
C LEU A 44 2.51 0.66 0.18
N LEU A 45 2.93 0.14 -0.96
CA LEU A 45 2.97 0.89 -2.21
C LEU A 45 1.56 1.30 -2.68
N ALA A 46 0.55 0.47 -2.45
CA ALA A 46 -0.82 0.82 -2.76
C ALA A 46 -1.26 2.11 -2.06
N VAL A 47 -0.91 2.24 -0.77
CA VAL A 47 -1.22 3.46 0.00
C VAL A 47 -0.45 4.65 -0.54
N ILE A 48 0.84 4.48 -0.81
CA ILE A 48 1.71 5.55 -1.31
C ILE A 48 1.19 6.12 -2.62
N VAL A 49 0.95 5.28 -3.62
CA VAL A 49 0.52 5.75 -4.93
C VAL A 49 -0.88 6.36 -4.89
N ALA A 50 -1.76 5.85 -4.04
CA ALA A 50 -3.08 6.44 -3.85
C ALA A 50 -2.98 7.88 -3.34
N LEU A 51 -2.14 8.12 -2.33
CA LEU A 51 -1.95 9.45 -1.79
C LEU A 51 -1.20 10.37 -2.77
N GLU A 52 -0.22 9.83 -3.48
CA GLU A 52 0.52 10.59 -4.51
C GLU A 52 -0.38 11.01 -5.68
N ALA A 53 -1.44 10.27 -5.96
CA ALA A 53 -2.37 10.58 -7.03
C ALA A 53 -3.30 11.76 -6.71
N LEU A 54 -3.40 12.16 -5.46
CA LEU A 54 -4.21 13.31 -5.05
C LEU A 54 -3.51 14.60 -5.45
N LYS A 55 -4.20 15.46 -6.19
CA LYS A 55 -3.63 16.69 -6.76
C LYS A 55 -3.41 17.79 -5.74
N GLU A 56 -4.19 17.79 -4.66
CA GLU A 56 -4.18 18.81 -3.63
C GLU A 56 -4.10 18.18 -2.25
N PRO A 57 -3.61 18.92 -1.23
CA PRO A 57 -3.70 18.43 0.14
C PRO A 57 -5.14 18.13 0.52
N CYS A 58 -5.36 16.95 1.07
CA CYS A 58 -6.69 16.43 1.38
C CYS A 58 -6.76 15.86 2.79
N SER A 59 -7.98 15.79 3.32
CA SER A 59 -8.30 14.98 4.49
C SER A 59 -8.77 13.62 3.97
N VAL A 60 -8.02 12.56 4.27
CA VAL A 60 -8.18 11.25 3.63
C VAL A 60 -8.35 10.17 4.68
N THR A 61 -9.32 9.27 4.47
CA THR A 61 -9.39 8.02 5.23
C THR A 61 -8.94 6.88 4.33
N VAL A 62 -7.88 6.19 4.75
CA VAL A 62 -7.34 5.03 4.04
C VAL A 62 -7.81 3.76 4.75
N THR A 63 -8.50 2.91 4.03
CA THR A 63 -8.98 1.63 4.53
C THR A 63 -8.13 0.51 3.94
N SER A 64 -7.50 -0.28 4.80
CA SER A 64 -6.58 -1.35 4.41
C SER A 64 -6.78 -2.57 5.29
N ASP A 65 -6.55 -3.76 4.74
CA ASP A 65 -6.53 -5.01 5.51
C ASP A 65 -5.12 -5.37 5.98
N SER A 66 -4.13 -4.54 5.68
CA SER A 66 -2.74 -4.78 6.06
C SER A 66 -2.46 -4.32 7.49
N LYS A 67 -2.25 -5.26 8.39
CA LYS A 67 -1.78 -4.94 9.73
C LYS A 67 -0.38 -4.34 9.72
N TYR A 68 0.47 -4.76 8.79
CA TYR A 68 1.82 -4.22 8.64
C TYR A 68 1.81 -2.70 8.47
N VAL A 69 0.98 -2.19 7.55
CA VAL A 69 0.90 -0.75 7.30
C VAL A 69 0.22 -0.03 8.46
N VAL A 70 -0.94 -0.52 8.89
CA VAL A 70 -1.72 0.14 9.93
C VAL A 70 -0.97 0.16 11.26
N ASP A 71 -0.36 -0.95 11.66
CA ASP A 71 0.37 -1.04 12.92
C ASP A 71 1.63 -0.16 12.93
N ALA A 72 2.34 -0.06 11.82
CA ALA A 72 3.50 0.81 11.73
C ALA A 72 3.14 2.28 11.99
N LEU A 73 1.95 2.68 11.57
CA LEU A 73 1.49 4.07 11.71
C LEU A 73 0.80 4.33 13.05
N THR A 74 0.12 3.34 13.61
CA THR A 74 -0.66 3.51 14.85
C THR A 74 0.11 3.11 16.10
N LYS A 75 1.12 2.24 15.99
CA LYS A 75 1.92 1.76 17.12
C LYS A 75 3.27 2.46 17.29
N GLY A 76 3.52 3.51 16.50
CA GLY A 76 4.74 4.31 16.62
C GLY A 76 5.98 3.71 15.96
N TRP A 77 5.87 2.64 15.19
CA TRP A 77 7.04 2.05 14.52
C TRP A 77 7.69 3.02 13.54
N LEU A 78 6.86 3.74 12.76
CA LEU A 78 7.37 4.72 11.80
C LEU A 78 8.13 5.84 12.49
N ASP A 79 7.58 6.38 13.58
CA ASP A 79 8.23 7.44 14.34
C ASP A 79 9.57 6.97 14.92
N SER A 80 9.63 5.74 15.40
CA SER A 80 10.87 5.13 15.88
C SER A 80 11.91 5.02 14.77
N TRP A 81 11.53 4.58 13.57
CA TRP A 81 12.46 4.49 12.44
C TRP A 81 12.98 5.86 12.02
N ILE A 82 12.12 6.88 12.00
CA ILE A 82 12.54 8.25 11.68
C ILE A 82 13.56 8.75 12.72
N ALA A 83 13.27 8.55 14.01
CA ALA A 83 14.15 8.97 15.10
C ALA A 83 15.52 8.29 15.07
N HIS A 84 15.60 7.07 14.54
CA HIS A 84 16.84 6.28 14.46
C HIS A 84 17.49 6.27 13.08
N GLY A 85 17.16 7.27 12.23
CA GLY A 85 17.78 7.41 10.90
C GLY A 85 17.46 6.25 9.95
N TRP A 86 16.25 5.68 10.06
CA TRP A 86 15.80 4.55 9.25
C TRP A 86 16.58 3.27 9.50
N LYS A 87 17.09 3.12 10.72
CA LYS A 87 17.78 1.91 11.16
C LYS A 87 16.98 1.23 12.27
N LYS A 88 17.04 -0.10 12.30
CA LYS A 88 16.48 -0.88 13.40
C LYS A 88 17.41 -0.82 14.60
N ALA A 89 16.95 -1.33 15.76
CA ALA A 89 17.71 -1.35 16.99
C ALA A 89 19.08 -2.05 16.86
N ASP A 90 19.20 -3.00 15.94
CA ASP A 90 20.46 -3.72 15.67
C ASP A 90 21.40 -2.98 14.71
N GLY A 91 21.09 -1.75 14.33
CA GLY A 91 21.89 -0.94 13.41
C GLY A 91 21.68 -1.24 11.93
N LYS A 92 20.88 -2.24 11.59
CA LYS A 92 20.58 -2.57 10.19
C LYS A 92 19.48 -1.65 9.65
N PRO A 93 19.45 -1.39 8.31
CA PRO A 93 18.40 -0.56 7.72
C PRO A 93 17.00 -1.13 8.03
N ALA A 94 16.05 -0.24 8.26
CA ALA A 94 14.65 -0.64 8.38
C ALA A 94 14.18 -1.23 7.06
N LEU A 95 13.42 -2.32 7.13
CA LEU A 95 12.90 -2.97 5.94
C LEU A 95 11.95 -2.03 5.19
N ASN A 96 12.10 -1.95 3.86
CA ASN A 96 11.30 -1.07 3.00
C ASN A 96 11.45 0.42 3.32
N ALA A 97 12.59 0.84 3.86
CA ALA A 97 12.82 2.23 4.28
C ALA A 97 12.51 3.24 3.16
N GLU A 98 12.89 2.96 1.91
CA GLU A 98 12.63 3.85 0.77
C GLU A 98 11.14 4.10 0.54
N LEU A 99 10.32 3.08 0.77
CA LEU A 99 8.86 3.21 0.64
C LEU A 99 8.28 4.00 1.82
N TRP A 100 8.75 3.72 3.03
CA TRP A 100 8.30 4.45 4.20
C TRP A 100 8.66 5.93 4.11
N GLN A 101 9.81 6.26 3.53
CA GLN A 101 10.20 7.65 3.30
C GLN A 101 9.27 8.34 2.31
N ARG A 102 8.88 7.67 1.22
CA ARG A 102 7.88 8.19 0.28
C ARG A 102 6.53 8.43 0.97
N LEU A 103 6.11 7.49 1.82
CA LEU A 103 4.85 7.64 2.56
C LEU A 103 4.91 8.84 3.51
N THR A 104 6.04 9.05 4.19
CA THR A 104 6.21 10.17 5.12
C THR A 104 5.96 11.52 4.43
N VAL A 105 6.42 11.69 3.19
CA VAL A 105 6.15 12.90 2.42
C VAL A 105 4.64 13.12 2.28
N GLN A 106 3.90 12.08 1.98
CA GLN A 106 2.44 12.17 1.81
C GLN A 106 1.71 12.41 3.14
N LEU A 107 2.20 11.84 4.23
CA LEU A 107 1.61 12.07 5.56
C LEU A 107 1.77 13.51 6.02
N LYS A 108 2.82 14.20 5.57
CA LYS A 108 3.00 15.64 5.82
C LYS A 108 2.13 16.51 4.92
N ARG A 109 1.82 16.01 3.73
CA ARG A 109 1.03 16.74 2.73
C ARG A 109 -0.47 16.67 3.01
N HIS A 110 -0.95 15.53 3.52
CA HIS A 110 -2.37 15.27 3.74
C HIS A 110 -2.67 15.02 5.22
N GLN A 111 -3.94 15.19 5.60
CA GLN A 111 -4.43 14.70 6.89
C GLN A 111 -4.96 13.28 6.65
N VAL A 112 -4.23 12.29 7.12
CA VAL A 112 -4.53 10.89 6.81
C VAL A 112 -4.96 10.14 8.06
N LYS A 113 -6.12 9.50 7.99
CA LYS A 113 -6.63 8.59 9.00
C LYS A 113 -6.60 7.17 8.42
N PHE A 114 -6.10 6.23 9.19
CA PHE A 114 -6.03 4.82 8.78
C PHE A 114 -7.07 4.00 9.51
N GLU A 115 -7.79 3.18 8.75
CA GLU A 115 -8.75 2.22 9.28
C GLU A 115 -8.35 0.81 8.83
N TRP A 116 -8.22 -0.10 9.79
CA TRP A 116 -7.98 -1.50 9.48
C TRP A 116 -9.31 -2.22 9.32
N VAL A 117 -9.41 -3.04 8.26
CA VAL A 117 -10.54 -3.93 8.06
C VAL A 117 -10.01 -5.35 7.96
N LYS A 118 -10.80 -6.32 8.40
CA LYS A 118 -10.45 -7.73 8.25
C LYS A 118 -10.53 -8.09 6.78
N GLY A 119 -9.45 -8.67 6.23
CA GLY A 119 -9.38 -9.01 4.82
C GLY A 119 -10.49 -9.97 4.40
N HIS A 120 -11.04 -9.72 3.21
CA HIS A 120 -12.07 -10.55 2.59
C HIS A 120 -13.34 -10.74 3.42
N ALA A 121 -13.66 -9.76 4.29
CA ALA A 121 -14.82 -9.82 5.15
C ALA A 121 -16.08 -9.23 4.50
N GLY A 122 -16.25 -9.43 3.17
CA GLY A 122 -17.41 -8.95 2.44
C GLY A 122 -17.42 -7.45 2.16
N HIS A 123 -16.28 -6.78 2.25
CA HIS A 123 -16.17 -5.36 1.98
C HIS A 123 -16.00 -5.13 0.46
N PRO A 124 -16.98 -4.52 -0.25
CA PRO A 124 -16.98 -4.47 -1.71
C PRO A 124 -15.75 -3.78 -2.31
N TYR A 125 -15.31 -2.65 -1.75
CA TYR A 125 -14.13 -1.95 -2.24
C TYR A 125 -12.85 -2.73 -1.97
N ASN A 126 -12.75 -3.37 -0.82
CA ASN A 126 -11.59 -4.20 -0.48
C ASN A 126 -11.46 -5.38 -1.44
N GLU A 127 -12.58 -6.03 -1.76
CA GLU A 127 -12.60 -7.12 -2.75
C GLU A 127 -12.24 -6.64 -4.15
N ARG A 128 -12.67 -5.44 -4.55
CA ARG A 128 -12.28 -4.85 -5.84
C ARG A 128 -10.79 -4.57 -5.90
N CYS A 129 -10.21 -4.04 -4.82
CA CYS A 129 -8.76 -3.82 -4.73
C CYS A 129 -7.98 -5.11 -4.85
N ASP A 130 -8.46 -6.19 -4.22
CA ASP A 130 -7.84 -7.51 -4.34
C ASP A 130 -7.85 -7.98 -5.79
N ARG A 131 -8.98 -7.86 -6.48
CA ARG A 131 -9.07 -8.23 -7.90
C ARG A 131 -8.14 -7.41 -8.77
N LEU A 132 -8.00 -6.10 -8.50
CA LEU A 132 -7.05 -5.25 -9.21
C LEU A 132 -5.62 -5.71 -9.01
N ALA A 133 -5.26 -6.05 -7.78
CA ALA A 133 -3.92 -6.55 -7.44
C ALA A 133 -3.62 -7.86 -8.14
N VAL A 134 -4.53 -8.81 -8.10
CA VAL A 134 -4.38 -10.12 -8.76
C VAL A 134 -4.29 -9.97 -10.28
N ALA A 135 -5.13 -9.13 -10.88
CA ALA A 135 -5.07 -8.86 -12.31
C ALA A 135 -3.74 -8.23 -12.73
N ALA A 136 -3.17 -7.37 -11.88
CA ALA A 136 -1.85 -6.77 -12.13
C ALA A 136 -0.74 -7.83 -12.11
N ILE A 137 -0.81 -8.81 -11.22
CA ILE A 137 0.13 -9.95 -11.19
C ILE A 137 0.04 -10.72 -12.50
N ASP A 138 -1.16 -11.04 -12.95
CA ASP A 138 -1.37 -11.80 -14.18
C ASP A 138 -0.81 -11.06 -15.40
N ARG A 139 -1.01 -9.75 -15.49
CA ARG A 139 -0.43 -8.93 -16.58
C ARG A 139 1.08 -9.01 -16.62
N VAL A 140 1.72 -8.87 -15.47
CA VAL A 140 3.20 -8.92 -15.36
C VAL A 140 3.72 -10.28 -15.78
N ARG A 141 3.06 -11.35 -15.37
CA ARG A 141 3.46 -12.71 -15.74
C ARG A 141 3.33 -12.93 -17.24
N MET A 142 2.26 -12.44 -17.85
CA MET A 142 2.05 -12.55 -19.30
C MET A 142 3.11 -11.74 -20.07
N GLU A 143 3.36 -10.51 -19.66
CA GLU A 143 4.34 -9.63 -20.32
C GLU A 143 5.75 -10.19 -20.29
N ASN A 144 6.09 -10.96 -19.26
CA ASN A 144 7.43 -11.53 -19.08
C ASN A 144 7.51 -13.01 -19.47
N GLY A 145 6.45 -13.56 -20.05
CA GLY A 145 6.43 -14.97 -20.48
C GLY A 145 6.51 -15.97 -19.33
N ALA A 146 6.13 -15.61 -18.13
CA ALA A 146 6.25 -16.41 -16.92
C ALA A 146 4.97 -17.19 -16.65
N PHE A 147 4.64 -18.11 -17.50
CA PHE A 147 3.46 -18.97 -17.35
C PHE A 147 3.83 -20.28 -16.70
#